data_84a8ce672512bd4ca3e40ab9ca12d47c
#
_entry.id   84a8ce672512bd4ca3e40ab9ca12d47c
#
_cell.length_a   1.000
_cell.length_b   1.000
_cell.length_c   1.000
_cell.angle_alpha   90.00
_cell.angle_beta   90.00
_cell.angle_gamma   90.00
#
_symmetry.space_group_name_H-M   'P 1'
#
loop_
_entity.id
_entity.type
_entity.pdbx_description
1 polymer ?
#
loop_
_entity_poly.entity_id
_entity_poly.type
_entity_poly.pdbx_seq_one_letter_code
_entity_poly.pdbx_strand_id
1 'polypeptide(L)'
;VTSPGVATSQVPGELRRPGKLWYAVYTNSRAEKRVHERLLEQGVESFLPLQKTLRQWSDRKKLVERPLISSYVFVKIIQREYFTVRKTEGVVKFIMIQGKPVPIPEEQIDNLRILCGSDAEVEVSTDVYEKGDMVEVTVGSLTGLRGELIRVGRKHKVVIRVIQPGMNLTVDIKTNSIRKIGKNTDI
;
A
#
# COMPACT_ATOMS: atom_id res chain seq x y z
N VAL A 1 -8.09 -8.13 -65.71
CA VAL A 1 -7.02 -8.69 -64.89
C VAL A 1 -7.27 -8.23 -63.45
N THR A 2 -7.88 -9.10 -62.68
CA THR A 2 -8.36 -8.86 -61.32
C THR A 2 -7.33 -9.44 -60.31
N SER A 3 -6.76 -8.61 -59.48
CA SER A 3 -5.89 -9.05 -58.39
C SER A 3 -6.70 -9.44 -57.17
N PRO A 4 -6.44 -10.58 -56.52
CA PRO A 4 -7.14 -10.95 -55.29
C PRO A 4 -6.54 -10.25 -54.09
N GLY A 5 -7.39 -9.69 -53.23
CA GLY A 5 -7.06 -9.08 -51.96
C GLY A 5 -6.49 -10.09 -50.97
N VAL A 6 -5.40 -9.70 -50.34
CA VAL A 6 -4.76 -10.45 -49.23
C VAL A 6 -5.64 -10.25 -48.00
N ALA A 7 -6.26 -11.32 -47.58
CA ALA A 7 -6.94 -11.39 -46.28
C ALA A 7 -5.90 -11.37 -45.15
N THR A 8 -5.86 -10.28 -44.41
CA THR A 8 -5.09 -10.18 -43.19
C THR A 8 -5.73 -11.09 -42.14
N SER A 9 -5.12 -12.22 -41.87
CA SER A 9 -5.51 -13.11 -40.79
C SER A 9 -5.30 -12.41 -39.45
N GLN A 10 -6.40 -12.02 -38.83
CA GLN A 10 -6.41 -11.61 -37.42
C GLN A 10 -6.07 -12.84 -36.58
N VAL A 11 -4.92 -12.79 -35.92
CA VAL A 11 -4.53 -13.77 -34.90
C VAL A 11 -5.48 -13.61 -33.72
N PRO A 12 -6.25 -14.65 -33.32
CA PRO A 12 -7.15 -14.56 -32.18
C PRO A 12 -6.34 -14.54 -30.88
N GLY A 13 -6.48 -13.47 -30.13
CA GLY A 13 -6.38 -13.50 -28.67
C GLY A 13 -5.01 -13.86 -28.11
N GLU A 14 -4.09 -12.91 -28.06
CA GLU A 14 -3.16 -12.88 -26.94
C GLU A 14 -3.98 -12.86 -25.63
N LEU A 15 -4.05 -14.01 -24.98
CA LEU A 15 -4.47 -14.11 -23.59
C LEU A 15 -3.59 -13.16 -22.77
N ARG A 16 -4.05 -11.95 -22.51
CA ARG A 16 -3.39 -11.02 -21.58
C ARG A 16 -3.20 -11.80 -20.28
N ARG A 17 -1.97 -12.18 -20.00
CA ARG A 17 -1.63 -12.76 -18.69
C ARG A 17 -2.13 -11.77 -17.65
N PRO A 18 -2.99 -12.18 -16.71
CA PRO A 18 -3.46 -11.27 -15.68
C PRO A 18 -2.24 -10.69 -14.99
N GLY A 19 -2.14 -9.36 -14.99
CA GLY A 19 -1.03 -8.66 -14.35
C GLY A 19 -0.99 -9.01 -12.86
N LYS A 20 0.19 -8.95 -12.26
CA LYS A 20 0.34 -9.08 -10.81
C LYS A 20 -0.37 -7.90 -10.13
N LEU A 21 -1.13 -8.19 -9.08
CA LEU A 21 -1.82 -7.22 -8.26
C LEU A 21 -1.29 -7.28 -6.82
N TRP A 22 -1.30 -6.15 -6.15
CA TRP A 22 -0.96 -6.08 -4.73
C TRP A 22 -2.10 -6.57 -3.85
N TYR A 23 -1.74 -7.30 -2.81
CA TYR A 23 -2.65 -7.76 -1.76
C TYR A 23 -1.98 -7.59 -0.39
N ALA A 24 -2.78 -7.46 0.66
CA ALA A 24 -2.29 -7.51 2.02
C ALA A 24 -2.50 -8.90 2.62
N VAL A 25 -1.48 -9.38 3.33
CA VAL A 25 -1.55 -10.59 4.14
C VAL A 25 -1.35 -10.24 5.61
N TYR A 26 -2.17 -10.85 6.45
CA TYR A 26 -2.03 -10.77 7.90
C TYR A 26 -1.06 -11.85 8.35
N THR A 27 -0.12 -11.47 9.21
CA THR A 27 0.92 -12.35 9.73
C THR A 27 0.78 -12.56 11.23
N ASN A 28 1.44 -13.59 11.76
CA ASN A 28 1.64 -13.71 13.19
C ASN A 28 2.36 -12.45 13.70
N SER A 29 2.04 -12.07 14.94
CA SER A 29 2.66 -10.90 15.58
C SER A 29 4.18 -11.02 15.61
N ARG A 30 4.88 -9.96 15.23
CA ARG A 30 6.35 -9.87 15.15
C ARG A 30 7.00 -10.85 14.16
N ALA A 31 6.23 -11.46 13.26
CA ALA A 31 6.73 -12.34 12.21
C ALA A 31 6.92 -11.63 10.86
N GLU A 32 6.58 -10.35 10.76
CA GLU A 32 6.50 -9.61 9.50
C GLU A 32 7.81 -9.68 8.69
N LYS A 33 8.95 -9.46 9.33
CA LYS A 33 10.27 -9.49 8.66
C LYS A 33 10.59 -10.90 8.14
N ARG A 34 10.37 -11.94 8.95
CA ARG A 34 10.61 -13.33 8.54
C ARG A 34 9.69 -13.77 7.42
N VAL A 35 8.42 -13.38 7.47
CA VAL A 35 7.45 -13.66 6.40
C VAL A 35 7.89 -12.98 5.11
N HIS A 36 8.28 -11.71 5.19
CA HIS A 36 8.78 -10.96 4.05
C HIS A 36 10.00 -11.63 3.40
N GLU A 37 11.00 -12.01 4.19
CA GLU A 37 12.20 -12.72 3.73
C GLU A 37 11.85 -14.05 3.05
N ARG A 38 11.01 -14.89 3.68
CA ARG A 38 10.55 -16.18 3.11
C ARG A 38 9.79 -16.01 1.80
N LEU A 39 8.96 -14.98 1.67
CA LEU A 39 8.25 -14.69 0.43
C LEU A 39 9.22 -14.32 -0.70
N LEU A 40 10.24 -13.51 -0.40
CA LEU A 40 11.28 -13.16 -1.38
C LEU A 40 12.09 -14.40 -1.80
N GLU A 41 12.47 -15.28 -0.86
CA GLU A 41 13.15 -16.56 -1.13
C GLU A 41 12.33 -17.48 -2.05
N GLN A 42 10.99 -17.41 -1.96
CA GLN A 42 10.07 -18.16 -2.81
C GLN A 42 9.81 -17.48 -4.17
N GLY A 43 10.48 -16.35 -4.46
CA GLY A 43 10.31 -15.60 -5.70
C GLY A 43 9.03 -14.78 -5.75
N VAL A 44 8.34 -14.58 -4.61
CA VAL A 44 7.16 -13.72 -4.50
C VAL A 44 7.60 -12.29 -4.27
N GLU A 45 7.13 -11.36 -5.11
CA GLU A 45 7.35 -9.94 -4.90
C GLU A 45 6.61 -9.50 -3.62
N SER A 46 7.37 -9.03 -2.63
CA SER A 46 6.88 -8.68 -1.31
C SER A 46 7.36 -7.30 -0.89
N PHE A 47 6.52 -6.58 -0.16
CA PHE A 47 6.82 -5.28 0.42
C PHE A 47 6.41 -5.23 1.89
N LEU A 48 7.37 -4.93 2.74
CA LEU A 48 7.16 -4.69 4.16
C LEU A 48 7.44 -3.20 4.43
N PRO A 49 6.42 -2.38 4.73
CA PRO A 49 6.61 -0.98 5.05
C PRO A 49 7.30 -0.83 6.42
N LEU A 50 8.58 -0.46 6.41
CA LEU A 50 9.38 -0.23 7.60
C LEU A 50 9.64 1.25 7.78
N GLN A 51 9.43 1.75 8.98
CA GLN A 51 9.77 3.11 9.37
C GLN A 51 10.92 3.11 10.38
N LYS A 52 11.86 4.03 10.20
CA LYS A 52 12.97 4.25 11.14
C LYS A 52 12.50 5.14 12.28
N THR A 53 12.60 4.64 13.50
CA THR A 53 12.20 5.35 14.70
C THR A 53 13.35 5.40 15.70
N LEU A 54 13.64 6.59 16.23
CA LEU A 54 14.60 6.74 17.34
C LEU A 54 13.97 6.22 18.64
N ARG A 55 14.55 5.18 19.20
CA ARG A 55 14.20 4.73 20.54
C ARG A 55 15.24 5.16 21.55
N GLN A 56 14.77 5.74 22.66
CA GLN A 56 15.54 5.98 23.85
C GLN A 56 15.60 4.69 24.67
N TRP A 57 16.79 4.16 24.88
CA TRP A 57 17.09 3.14 25.89
C TRP A 57 17.67 3.85 27.10
N SER A 58 17.79 3.17 28.24
CA SER A 58 18.30 3.77 29.48
C SER A 58 19.67 4.44 29.33
N ASP A 59 20.51 3.92 28.44
CA ASP A 59 21.91 4.34 28.22
C ASP A 59 22.18 5.00 26.88
N ARG A 60 21.30 4.85 25.87
CA ARG A 60 21.55 5.36 24.49
C ARG A 60 20.30 5.51 23.65
N LYS A 61 20.40 6.34 22.61
CA LYS A 61 19.41 6.42 21.52
C LYS A 61 19.82 5.45 20.41
N LYS A 62 18.89 4.59 19.98
CA LYS A 62 19.12 3.67 18.87
C LYS A 62 18.04 3.88 17.80
N LEU A 63 18.48 3.97 16.54
CA LEU A 63 17.57 3.92 15.40
C LEU A 63 17.13 2.48 15.20
N VAL A 64 15.82 2.23 15.25
CA VAL A 64 15.23 0.91 15.03
C VAL A 64 14.23 0.97 13.88
N GLU A 65 14.24 -0.07 13.04
CA GLU A 65 13.27 -0.22 11.96
C GLU A 65 12.08 -1.05 12.47
N ARG A 66 10.89 -0.48 12.35
CA ARG A 66 9.63 -1.11 12.75
C ARG A 66 8.65 -1.14 11.59
N PRO A 67 7.83 -2.19 11.50
CA PRO A 67 6.70 -2.17 10.59
C PRO A 67 5.83 -0.94 10.87
N LEU A 68 5.54 -0.16 9.83
CA LEU A 68 4.61 0.97 9.88
C LEU A 68 3.21 0.47 10.26
N ILE A 69 2.86 -0.70 9.75
CA ILE A 69 1.61 -1.39 10.04
C ILE A 69 1.96 -2.76 10.62
N SER A 70 1.66 -2.97 11.91
CA SER A 70 1.96 -4.22 12.60
C SER A 70 1.14 -5.38 12.06
N SER A 71 1.76 -6.55 11.93
CA SER A 71 1.15 -7.80 11.45
C SER A 71 0.68 -7.78 9.99
N TYR A 72 1.20 -6.87 9.16
CA TYR A 72 0.87 -6.82 7.74
C TYR A 72 2.12 -6.87 6.86
N VAL A 73 2.02 -7.63 5.77
CA VAL A 73 2.97 -7.67 4.66
C VAL A 73 2.19 -7.56 3.36
N PHE A 74 2.72 -6.85 2.40
CA PHE A 74 2.12 -6.68 1.08
C PHE A 74 2.81 -7.58 0.08
N VAL A 75 2.02 -8.19 -0.82
CA VAL A 75 2.51 -9.12 -1.85
C VAL A 75 1.94 -8.75 -3.20
N LYS A 76 2.78 -8.77 -4.25
CA LYS A 76 2.35 -8.53 -5.63
C LYS A 76 2.33 -9.83 -6.40
N ILE A 77 1.16 -10.40 -6.60
CA ILE A 77 0.97 -11.75 -7.10
C ILE A 77 -0.09 -11.86 -8.19
N ILE A 78 0.00 -12.95 -8.95
CA ILE A 78 -1.10 -13.47 -9.76
C ILE A 78 -1.84 -14.57 -8.98
N GLN A 79 -3.03 -14.93 -9.43
CA GLN A 79 -3.91 -15.88 -8.73
C GLN A 79 -3.26 -17.24 -8.44
N ARG A 80 -2.41 -17.75 -9.32
CA ARG A 80 -1.71 -19.05 -9.12
C ARG A 80 -0.71 -19.01 -7.95
N GLU A 81 -0.16 -17.84 -7.60
CA GLU A 81 0.80 -17.66 -6.50
C GLU A 81 0.11 -17.58 -5.12
N TYR A 82 -1.24 -17.50 -5.10
CA TYR A 82 -2.03 -17.39 -3.88
C TYR A 82 -1.74 -18.48 -2.86
N PHE A 83 -1.67 -19.75 -3.32
CA PHE A 83 -1.42 -20.89 -2.43
C PHE A 83 0.01 -20.88 -1.87
N THR A 84 0.99 -20.45 -2.66
CA THR A 84 2.39 -20.31 -2.21
C THR A 84 2.46 -19.33 -1.05
N VAL A 85 1.86 -18.15 -1.21
CA VAL A 85 1.82 -17.13 -0.15
C VAL A 85 1.07 -17.64 1.08
N ARG A 86 -0.10 -18.28 0.89
CA ARG A 86 -0.91 -18.76 2.01
C ARG A 86 -0.22 -19.86 2.83
N LYS A 87 0.62 -20.68 2.20
CA LYS A 87 1.38 -21.76 2.88
C LYS A 87 2.68 -21.27 3.50
N THR A 88 3.09 -20.04 3.25
CA THR A 88 4.30 -19.47 3.83
C THR A 88 4.14 -19.39 5.35
N GLU A 89 5.08 -19.97 6.07
CA GLU A 89 5.06 -20.00 7.53
C GLU A 89 5.05 -18.59 8.12
N GLY A 90 4.12 -18.32 9.02
CA GLY A 90 3.89 -17.01 9.63
C GLY A 90 2.79 -16.18 8.93
N VAL A 91 2.34 -16.57 7.74
CA VAL A 91 1.15 -16.01 7.10
C VAL A 91 -0.08 -16.64 7.72
N VAL A 92 -1.01 -15.81 8.20
CA VAL A 92 -2.28 -16.25 8.79
C VAL A 92 -3.38 -16.29 7.74
N LYS A 93 -3.57 -15.19 7.03
CA LYS A 93 -4.62 -15.04 6.02
C LYS A 93 -4.36 -13.86 5.09
N PHE A 94 -4.95 -13.89 3.91
CA PHE A 94 -5.15 -12.68 3.10
C PHE A 94 -6.22 -11.79 3.71
N ILE A 95 -6.13 -10.49 3.48
CA ILE A 95 -7.22 -9.58 3.77
C ILE A 95 -8.29 -9.77 2.71
N MET A 96 -9.51 -10.03 3.17
CA MET A 96 -10.64 -10.38 2.31
C MET A 96 -11.82 -9.46 2.57
N ILE A 97 -12.57 -9.13 1.52
CA ILE A 97 -13.90 -8.53 1.59
C ILE A 97 -14.84 -9.47 0.89
N GLN A 98 -15.97 -9.82 1.54
CA GLN A 98 -16.96 -10.76 1.02
C GLN A 98 -16.33 -12.09 0.54
N GLY A 99 -15.34 -12.60 1.29
CA GLY A 99 -14.68 -13.88 0.99
C GLY A 99 -13.66 -13.85 -0.16
N LYS A 100 -13.38 -12.71 -0.75
CA LYS A 100 -12.39 -12.56 -1.83
C LYS A 100 -11.22 -11.68 -1.39
N PRO A 101 -9.96 -12.03 -1.76
CA PRO A 101 -8.81 -11.15 -1.55
C PRO A 101 -9.04 -9.82 -2.27
N VAL A 102 -8.75 -8.73 -1.57
CA VAL A 102 -8.95 -7.38 -2.11
C VAL A 102 -7.64 -6.86 -2.69
N PRO A 103 -7.61 -6.52 -3.97
CA PRO A 103 -6.46 -5.89 -4.56
C PRO A 103 -6.27 -4.47 -4.03
N ILE A 104 -5.02 -4.10 -3.80
CA ILE A 104 -4.61 -2.77 -3.34
C ILE A 104 -4.08 -2.01 -4.56
N PRO A 105 -4.58 -0.81 -4.83
CA PRO A 105 -4.04 0.03 -5.89
C PRO A 105 -2.54 0.31 -5.73
N GLU A 106 -1.79 0.35 -6.82
CA GLU A 106 -0.35 0.65 -6.82
C GLU A 106 -0.06 1.98 -6.11
N GLU A 107 -0.90 2.99 -6.34
CA GLU A 107 -0.78 4.30 -5.70
C GLU A 107 -0.75 4.22 -4.16
N GLN A 108 -1.51 3.30 -3.56
CA GLN A 108 -1.49 3.12 -2.09
C GLN A 108 -0.17 2.52 -1.62
N ILE A 109 0.42 1.62 -2.40
CA ILE A 109 1.76 1.07 -2.12
C ILE A 109 2.83 2.17 -2.25
N ASP A 110 2.71 3.03 -3.26
CA ASP A 110 3.62 4.15 -3.44
C ASP A 110 3.52 5.17 -2.30
N ASN A 111 2.31 5.46 -1.82
CA ASN A 111 2.10 6.26 -0.62
C ASN A 111 2.81 5.65 0.60
N LEU A 112 2.72 4.33 0.78
CA LEU A 112 3.44 3.65 1.87
C LEU A 112 4.96 3.78 1.71
N ARG A 113 5.50 3.69 0.49
CA ARG A 113 6.93 3.89 0.22
C ARG A 113 7.38 5.29 0.59
N ILE A 114 6.59 6.31 0.23
CA ILE A 114 6.87 7.71 0.59
C ILE A 114 6.89 7.89 2.11
N LEU A 115 5.88 7.35 2.81
CA LEU A 115 5.80 7.42 4.27
C LEU A 115 7.00 6.75 4.95
N CYS A 116 7.40 5.56 4.48
CA CYS A 116 8.56 4.84 5.01
C CYS A 116 9.89 5.57 4.79
N GLY A 117 10.01 6.32 3.68
CA GLY A 117 11.18 7.12 3.35
C GLY A 117 11.23 8.49 4.02
N SER A 118 10.18 8.88 4.74
CA SER A 118 10.07 10.19 5.40
C SER A 118 10.34 10.10 6.90
N ASP A 119 10.66 11.25 7.50
CA ASP A 119 10.75 11.40 8.95
C ASP A 119 9.41 11.83 9.58
N ALA A 120 8.33 11.78 8.81
CA ALA A 120 7.01 12.17 9.28
C ALA A 120 6.48 11.19 10.31
N GLU A 121 5.86 11.71 11.35
CA GLU A 121 5.14 10.90 12.32
C GLU A 121 3.81 10.45 11.69
N VAL A 122 3.67 9.14 11.52
CA VAL A 122 2.49 8.51 10.94
C VAL A 122 1.69 7.84 12.05
N GLU A 123 0.44 8.21 12.15
CA GLU A 123 -0.50 7.57 13.07
C GLU A 123 -1.31 6.52 12.31
N VAL A 124 -1.41 5.32 12.88
CA VAL A 124 -2.28 4.26 12.38
C VAL A 124 -3.57 4.29 13.20
N SER A 125 -4.72 4.45 12.54
CA SER A 125 -6.01 4.58 13.20
C SER A 125 -7.07 3.74 12.48
N THR A 126 -8.05 3.30 13.26
CA THR A 126 -9.29 2.69 12.77
C THR A 126 -10.46 3.67 12.79
N ASP A 127 -10.20 4.93 13.13
CA ASP A 127 -11.25 5.95 13.19
C ASP A 127 -11.91 6.17 11.83
N VAL A 128 -13.18 6.48 11.87
CA VAL A 128 -13.93 6.87 10.68
C VAL A 128 -13.74 8.36 10.47
N TYR A 129 -13.13 8.72 9.35
CA TYR A 129 -12.97 10.11 8.95
C TYR A 129 -13.99 10.47 7.87
N GLU A 130 -14.52 11.68 7.96
CA GLU A 130 -15.34 12.24 6.86
C GLU A 130 -14.49 12.37 5.60
N LYS A 131 -15.17 12.20 4.45
CA LYS A 131 -14.51 12.35 3.15
C LYS A 131 -14.02 13.79 2.97
N GLY A 132 -12.75 13.91 2.69
CA GLY A 132 -12.09 15.18 2.39
C GLY A 132 -11.78 15.37 0.91
N ASP A 133 -11.26 16.53 0.57
CA ASP A 133 -10.71 16.76 -0.77
C ASP A 133 -9.46 15.91 -0.99
N MET A 134 -9.35 15.34 -2.20
CA MET A 134 -8.11 14.65 -2.61
C MET A 134 -7.01 15.67 -2.86
N VAL A 135 -5.89 15.48 -2.20
CA VAL A 135 -4.72 16.34 -2.28
C VAL A 135 -3.44 15.56 -2.56
N GLU A 136 -2.46 16.25 -3.12
CA GLU A 136 -1.10 15.78 -3.29
C GLU A 136 -0.15 16.72 -2.55
N VAL A 137 0.79 16.16 -1.81
CA VAL A 137 1.86 16.92 -1.16
C VAL A 137 2.90 17.31 -2.21
N THR A 138 3.24 18.60 -2.28
CA THR A 138 4.12 19.15 -3.31
C THR A 138 5.51 19.55 -2.82
N VAL A 139 5.71 19.58 -1.50
CA VAL A 139 6.96 20.06 -0.88
C VAL A 139 7.34 19.20 0.32
N GLY A 140 8.64 18.97 0.49
CA GLY A 140 9.23 18.30 1.64
C GLY A 140 9.39 16.79 1.45
N SER A 141 9.65 16.07 2.55
CA SER A 141 9.91 14.61 2.57
C SER A 141 8.70 13.76 2.19
N LEU A 142 7.52 14.35 2.13
CA LEU A 142 6.26 13.70 1.74
C LEU A 142 5.83 14.06 0.31
N THR A 143 6.69 14.67 -0.49
CA THR A 143 6.36 15.05 -1.88
C THR A 143 5.84 13.84 -2.68
N GLY A 144 4.72 14.01 -3.37
CA GLY A 144 4.03 12.95 -4.13
C GLY A 144 3.03 12.15 -3.32
N LEU A 145 2.97 12.32 -2.00
CA LEU A 145 1.96 11.66 -1.17
C LEU A 145 0.56 12.15 -1.54
N ARG A 146 -0.35 11.21 -1.80
CA ARG A 146 -1.73 11.48 -2.15
C ARG A 146 -2.69 10.91 -1.12
N GLY A 147 -3.71 11.66 -0.79
CA GLY A 147 -4.72 11.22 0.16
C GLY A 147 -5.80 12.27 0.36
N GLU A 148 -6.67 12.01 1.32
CA GLU A 148 -7.78 12.90 1.67
C GLU A 148 -7.31 13.92 2.72
N LEU A 149 -7.54 15.20 2.45
CA LEU A 149 -7.28 16.26 3.42
C LEU A 149 -8.44 16.31 4.43
N ILE A 150 -8.11 16.10 5.68
CA ILE A 150 -9.06 16.24 6.79
C ILE A 150 -8.57 17.28 7.80
N ARG A 151 -9.48 17.76 8.62
CA ARG A 151 -9.17 18.62 9.76
C ARG A 151 -9.47 17.89 11.06
N VAL A 152 -8.46 17.78 11.91
CA VAL A 152 -8.62 17.22 13.26
C VAL A 152 -8.25 18.31 14.28
N GLY A 153 -9.24 18.89 14.92
CA GLY A 153 -9.04 20.03 15.80
C GLY A 153 -8.45 21.24 15.07
N ARG A 154 -7.25 21.66 15.45
CA ARG A 154 -6.53 22.78 14.83
C ARG A 154 -5.51 22.35 13.75
N LYS A 155 -5.35 21.05 13.53
CA LYS A 155 -4.37 20.49 12.59
C LYS A 155 -5.03 20.00 11.30
N HIS A 156 -4.31 20.10 10.20
CA HIS A 156 -4.66 19.46 8.95
C HIS A 156 -3.88 18.16 8.84
N LYS A 157 -4.57 17.07 8.49
CA LYS A 157 -3.97 15.76 8.27
C LYS A 157 -4.30 15.26 6.87
N VAL A 158 -3.40 14.50 6.27
CA VAL A 158 -3.69 13.69 5.09
C VAL A 158 -3.98 12.27 5.54
N VAL A 159 -5.13 11.76 5.14
CA VAL A 159 -5.56 10.38 5.39
C VAL A 159 -5.26 9.54 4.18
N ILE A 160 -4.59 8.42 4.39
CA ILE A 160 -4.32 7.39 3.39
C ILE A 160 -5.07 6.15 3.83
N ARG A 161 -6.05 5.73 3.03
CA ARG A 161 -6.83 4.52 3.27
C ARG A 161 -6.09 3.34 2.62
N VAL A 162 -5.38 2.55 3.40
CA VAL A 162 -4.50 1.50 2.85
C VAL A 162 -5.22 0.18 2.67
N ILE A 163 -6.12 -0.15 3.58
CA ILE A 163 -6.83 -1.44 3.60
C ILE A 163 -8.29 -1.18 3.94
N GLN A 164 -9.19 -1.49 3.03
CA GLN A 164 -10.62 -1.46 3.34
C GLN A 164 -11.07 -2.83 3.87
N PRO A 165 -11.93 -2.85 4.92
CA PRO A 165 -12.42 -1.73 5.71
C PRO A 165 -11.54 -1.42 6.93
N GLY A 166 -11.26 -0.14 7.17
CA GLY A 166 -11.01 0.34 8.51
C GLY A 166 -9.58 0.59 8.95
N MET A 167 -8.56 0.53 8.07
CA MET A 167 -7.22 0.97 8.45
C MET A 167 -6.83 2.24 7.71
N ASN A 168 -6.61 3.30 8.46
CA ASN A 168 -6.19 4.60 7.96
C ASN A 168 -4.80 4.94 8.48
N LEU A 169 -3.97 5.51 7.63
CA LEU A 169 -2.74 6.16 8.02
C LEU A 169 -2.97 7.67 7.96
N THR A 170 -2.63 8.37 9.01
CA THR A 170 -2.73 9.82 9.05
C THR A 170 -1.37 10.45 9.28
N VAL A 171 -1.12 11.55 8.60
CA VAL A 171 0.10 12.34 8.75
C VAL A 171 -0.26 13.82 8.86
N ASP A 172 0.40 14.51 9.78
CA ASP A 172 0.25 15.97 9.95
C ASP A 172 0.89 16.68 8.75
N ILE A 173 0.19 17.68 8.20
CA ILE A 173 0.64 18.41 7.04
C ILE A 173 0.43 19.92 7.17
N LYS A 174 1.32 20.69 6.55
CA LYS A 174 1.15 22.12 6.41
C LYS A 174 0.32 22.43 5.16
N THR A 175 -0.69 23.28 5.29
CA THR A 175 -1.64 23.63 4.21
C THR A 175 -0.98 24.23 2.98
N ASN A 176 0.16 24.91 3.14
CA ASN A 176 0.91 25.51 2.04
C ASN A 176 1.77 24.52 1.23
N SER A 177 1.80 23.26 1.64
CA SER A 177 2.56 22.19 0.99
C SER A 177 1.70 21.18 0.23
N ILE A 178 0.45 21.53 -0.05
CA ILE A 178 -0.49 20.64 -0.75
C ILE A 178 -1.10 21.30 -1.97
N ARG A 179 -1.46 20.47 -2.95
CA ARG A 179 -2.24 20.82 -4.12
C ARG A 179 -3.50 19.96 -4.18
N LYS A 180 -4.66 20.57 -4.40
CA LYS A 180 -5.91 19.83 -4.63
C LYS A 180 -5.84 19.16 -6.02
N ILE A 181 -6.13 17.86 -6.08
CA ILE A 181 -6.08 17.05 -7.29
C ILE A 181 -7.45 16.51 -7.72
N GLY A 182 -8.45 16.60 -6.85
CA GLY A 182 -9.81 16.19 -7.18
C GLY A 182 -10.74 16.25 -5.97
N LYS A 183 -12.04 16.09 -6.24
CA LYS A 183 -13.00 15.72 -5.20
C LYS A 183 -13.03 14.20 -5.13
N ASN A 184 -13.23 13.66 -3.95
CA ASN A 184 -13.46 12.23 -3.80
C ASN A 184 -14.79 11.89 -4.47
N THR A 185 -14.72 11.37 -5.70
CA THR A 185 -15.91 10.86 -6.40
C THR A 185 -16.09 9.43 -5.94
N ASP A 186 -17.24 9.14 -5.38
CA ASP A 186 -17.62 7.77 -4.99
C ASP A 186 -17.50 6.84 -6.20
N ILE A 187 -16.73 5.77 -6.07
CA ILE A 187 -16.73 4.62 -6.96
C ILE A 187 -17.53 3.51 -6.29
#